data_00c71eea02ef4b7398303e6ea83b6a07
#
_entry.id   00c71eea02ef4b7398303e6ea83b6a07
#
_cell.length_a   1.000
_cell.length_b   1.000
_cell.length_c   1.000
_cell.angle_alpha   90.00
_cell.angle_beta   90.00
_cell.angle_gamma   90.00
#
_symmetry.space_group_name_H-M   'P 1'
#
loop_
_entity.id
_entity.type
_entity.pdbx_description
1 polymer ?
#
loop_
_entity_poly.entity_id
_entity_poly.type
_entity_poly.pdbx_seq_one_letter_code
_entity_poly.pdbx_strand_id
1 'polypeptide(L)'
;MKILRPPDTAFENVKNYPFEPHYTTIKTHNGSDLRIHHIDEGPKDGPILLAMHGQPVWSYLYSRMIPYLVDAGIRVIAPDLPGYGKSDKPASREDYSYQRQVDWMTDWLKANDFRDLTFFGQDWGGLIGLRVVANEPERFLRVAMGNTGLPYNPDAPQDVIDKVKAFRESSIKLTPFSMMKEVRKMDGDNLAGNEMESSPALKFMYWQKFCWDTEDLPIGFLMSGQMDNNSSLKMIIYYFFTRLGLRKFFPFRTDLDRAYEAPFPNPSYKMGPRAMPSHVPIIPDQSLEAVREAREVFKNWNKPFLSVFAGDDPVTNGAERDVLNMCPNAKSAPNIGGGHFFQWTRPK
;
A
#
# COMPACT_ATOMS: atom_id res chain seq x y z
N MET A 1 13.43 -18.21 7.62
CA MET A 1 12.42 -17.66 6.69
C MET A 1 12.72 -18.14 5.29
N LYS A 2 11.75 -18.73 4.59
CA LYS A 2 11.89 -19.08 3.17
C LYS A 2 11.58 -17.84 2.34
N ILE A 3 12.44 -17.53 1.37
CA ILE A 3 12.31 -16.36 0.50
C ILE A 3 12.15 -16.84 -0.95
N LEU A 4 11.16 -16.28 -1.65
CA LEU A 4 10.91 -16.48 -3.07
C LEU A 4 11.38 -15.26 -3.83
N ARG A 5 12.00 -15.49 -5.00
CA ARG A 5 12.40 -14.45 -5.92
C ARG A 5 11.58 -14.55 -7.21
N PRO A 6 10.86 -13.49 -7.62
CA PRO A 6 10.17 -13.53 -8.88
C PRO A 6 11.18 -13.60 -10.02
N PRO A 7 10.93 -14.45 -11.04
CA PRO A 7 11.82 -14.53 -12.19
C PRO A 7 11.69 -13.27 -13.05
N ASP A 8 12.80 -12.83 -13.65
CA ASP A 8 12.81 -11.64 -14.51
C ASP A 8 11.87 -11.78 -15.71
N THR A 9 11.69 -13.01 -16.23
CA THR A 9 10.75 -13.33 -17.31
C THR A 9 9.30 -12.98 -16.99
N ALA A 10 8.92 -12.89 -15.71
CA ALA A 10 7.57 -12.46 -15.32
C ALA A 10 7.28 -11.00 -15.72
N PHE A 11 8.32 -10.18 -15.91
CA PHE A 11 8.21 -8.74 -16.18
C PHE A 11 8.46 -8.35 -17.65
N GLU A 12 8.90 -9.27 -18.51
CA GLU A 12 9.23 -9.00 -19.93
C GLU A 12 8.07 -8.39 -20.73
N ASN A 13 6.83 -8.70 -20.35
CA ASN A 13 5.63 -8.20 -21.03
C ASN A 13 4.92 -7.07 -20.28
N VAL A 14 5.57 -6.46 -19.29
CA VAL A 14 5.03 -5.30 -18.57
C VAL A 14 5.27 -4.05 -19.41
N LYS A 15 4.20 -3.51 -19.98
CA LYS A 15 4.26 -2.30 -20.80
C LYS A 15 4.44 -1.04 -19.96
N ASN A 16 5.07 -0.02 -20.54
CA ASN A 16 5.27 1.30 -19.93
C ASN A 16 6.07 1.25 -18.61
N TYR A 17 7.04 0.33 -18.56
CA TYR A 17 7.96 0.20 -17.42
C TYR A 17 9.40 -0.01 -17.92
N PRO A 18 10.00 1.01 -18.55
CA PRO A 18 11.32 0.91 -19.20
C PRO A 18 12.50 1.15 -18.23
N PHE A 19 12.26 1.10 -16.93
CA PHE A 19 13.24 1.48 -15.91
C PHE A 19 14.23 0.36 -15.65
N GLU A 20 15.53 0.72 -15.57
CA GLU A 20 16.59 -0.21 -15.19
C GLU A 20 16.41 -0.65 -13.72
N PRO A 21 16.50 -1.94 -13.43
CA PRO A 21 16.33 -2.44 -12.07
C PRO A 21 17.60 -2.24 -11.24
N HIS A 22 17.47 -1.65 -10.07
CA HIS A 22 18.50 -1.61 -9.04
C HIS A 22 18.11 -2.52 -7.88
N TYR A 23 19.13 -3.13 -7.25
CA TYR A 23 18.87 -4.07 -6.17
C TYR A 23 19.84 -3.85 -5.00
N THR A 24 19.29 -3.88 -3.80
CA THR A 24 20.05 -3.84 -2.54
C THR A 24 19.67 -5.05 -1.70
N THR A 25 20.65 -5.78 -1.19
CA THR A 25 20.41 -6.91 -0.28
C THR A 25 20.61 -6.47 1.15
N ILE A 26 19.61 -6.73 1.99
CA ILE A 26 19.66 -6.53 3.43
C ILE A 26 19.59 -7.86 4.17
N LYS A 27 19.94 -7.87 5.45
CA LYS A 27 19.74 -9.02 6.34
C LYS A 27 18.40 -8.89 7.08
N THR A 28 17.63 -9.96 7.09
CA THR A 28 16.42 -10.03 7.89
C THR A 28 16.75 -10.38 9.35
N HIS A 29 15.76 -10.24 10.25
CA HIS A 29 15.90 -10.55 11.69
C HIS A 29 16.41 -11.97 11.99
N ASN A 30 16.27 -12.93 11.09
CA ASN A 30 16.77 -14.29 11.21
C ASN A 30 18.03 -14.58 10.36
N GLY A 31 18.67 -13.53 9.84
CA GLY A 31 19.91 -13.62 9.09
C GLY A 31 19.77 -13.98 7.60
N SER A 32 18.55 -14.21 7.09
CA SER A 32 18.33 -14.49 5.67
C SER A 32 18.62 -13.25 4.82
N ASP A 33 19.11 -13.44 3.60
CA ASP A 33 19.25 -12.38 2.61
C ASP A 33 17.89 -12.03 2.02
N LEU A 34 17.58 -10.73 1.97
CA LEU A 34 16.36 -10.19 1.37
C LEU A 34 16.76 -9.11 0.36
N ARG A 35 16.54 -9.38 -0.92
CA ARG A 35 16.86 -8.46 -2.02
C ARG A 35 15.68 -7.51 -2.26
N ILE A 36 15.95 -6.21 -2.19
CA ILE A 36 14.96 -5.15 -2.42
C ILE A 36 15.30 -4.44 -3.73
N HIS A 37 14.32 -4.41 -4.63
CA HIS A 37 14.38 -3.67 -5.89
C HIS A 37 14.04 -2.19 -5.68
N HIS A 38 14.64 -1.32 -6.50
CA HIS A 38 14.18 0.06 -6.63
C HIS A 38 14.46 0.61 -8.04
N ILE A 39 13.66 1.58 -8.44
CA ILE A 39 13.91 2.47 -9.59
C ILE A 39 14.81 3.60 -9.10
N ASP A 40 15.75 4.06 -9.95
CA ASP A 40 16.61 5.23 -9.73
C ASP A 40 16.74 6.01 -11.03
N GLU A 41 15.79 6.91 -11.30
CA GLU A 41 15.66 7.65 -12.54
C GLU A 41 15.85 9.15 -12.33
N GLY A 42 16.40 9.83 -13.36
CA GLY A 42 16.63 11.26 -13.38
C GLY A 42 18.06 11.69 -13.08
N PRO A 43 18.32 13.01 -12.99
CA PRO A 43 19.67 13.54 -12.80
C PRO A 43 20.23 13.15 -11.43
N LYS A 44 21.45 12.62 -11.39
CA LYS A 44 22.07 12.10 -10.17
C LYS A 44 22.38 13.18 -9.12
N ASP A 45 22.49 14.43 -9.55
CA ASP A 45 22.70 15.63 -8.73
C ASP A 45 21.41 16.42 -8.45
N GLY A 46 20.26 15.96 -8.96
CA GLY A 46 18.96 16.57 -8.72
C GLY A 46 18.42 16.30 -7.32
N PRO A 47 17.41 17.08 -6.86
CA PRO A 47 16.70 16.80 -5.61
C PRO A 47 16.05 15.42 -5.67
N ILE A 48 16.17 14.66 -4.59
CA ILE A 48 15.72 13.26 -4.55
C ILE A 48 14.30 13.16 -3.99
N LEU A 49 13.41 12.50 -4.77
CA LEU A 49 12.10 12.06 -4.33
C LEU A 49 12.14 10.55 -4.03
N LEU A 50 11.98 10.17 -2.76
CA LEU A 50 11.75 8.79 -2.37
C LEU A 50 10.25 8.51 -2.43
N ALA A 51 9.80 7.70 -3.40
CA ALA A 51 8.39 7.40 -3.65
C ALA A 51 8.05 5.96 -3.22
N MET A 52 7.32 5.79 -2.11
CA MET A 52 6.96 4.48 -1.56
C MET A 52 5.50 4.12 -1.88
N HIS A 53 5.32 3.01 -2.58
CA HIS A 53 4.02 2.47 -2.98
C HIS A 53 3.32 1.73 -1.83
N GLY A 54 1.99 1.55 -1.97
CA GLY A 54 1.18 0.81 -1.02
C GLY A 54 0.83 -0.62 -1.46
N GLN A 55 -0.23 -1.15 -0.88
CA GLN A 55 -0.71 -2.50 -1.08
C GLN A 55 -1.99 -2.49 -1.96
N PRO A 56 -2.16 -3.40 -2.92
CA PRO A 56 -1.23 -4.46 -3.36
C PRO A 56 -0.45 -4.10 -4.63
N VAL A 57 -0.11 -2.83 -4.80
CA VAL A 57 0.63 -2.30 -5.94
C VAL A 57 2.15 -2.47 -5.78
N TRP A 58 2.93 -1.94 -6.71
CA TRP A 58 4.40 -1.90 -6.70
C TRP A 58 4.88 -0.63 -7.42
N SER A 59 6.17 -0.40 -7.57
CA SER A 59 6.72 0.82 -8.18
C SER A 59 6.15 1.15 -9.57
N TYR A 60 5.52 0.20 -10.24
CA TYR A 60 4.73 0.43 -11.46
C TYR A 60 3.65 1.52 -11.29
N LEU A 61 3.13 1.72 -10.08
CA LEU A 61 2.19 2.79 -9.76
C LEU A 61 2.71 4.17 -10.17
N TYR A 62 4.02 4.37 -10.04
CA TYR A 62 4.68 5.64 -10.34
C TYR A 62 5.15 5.76 -11.79
N SER A 63 5.01 4.72 -12.61
CA SER A 63 5.56 4.68 -13.97
C SER A 63 5.08 5.84 -14.85
N ARG A 64 3.86 6.34 -14.60
CA ARG A 64 3.29 7.49 -15.32
C ARG A 64 3.74 8.85 -14.77
N MET A 65 4.12 8.94 -13.50
CA MET A 65 4.59 10.16 -12.83
C MET A 65 6.09 10.39 -13.10
N ILE A 66 6.90 9.34 -13.08
CA ILE A 66 8.37 9.42 -13.19
C ILE A 66 8.83 10.29 -14.35
N PRO A 67 8.31 10.14 -15.58
CA PRO A 67 8.76 11.01 -16.70
C PRO A 67 8.59 12.51 -16.42
N TYR A 68 7.45 12.91 -15.84
CA TYR A 68 7.20 14.33 -15.50
C TYR A 68 8.12 14.86 -14.41
N LEU A 69 8.44 14.02 -13.43
CA LEU A 69 9.35 14.38 -12.33
C LEU A 69 10.79 14.50 -12.84
N VAL A 70 11.22 13.56 -13.69
CA VAL A 70 12.55 13.58 -14.33
C VAL A 70 12.70 14.80 -15.25
N ASP A 71 11.69 15.12 -16.06
CA ASP A 71 11.66 16.31 -16.91
C ASP A 71 11.73 17.61 -16.08
N ALA A 72 11.24 17.59 -14.84
CA ALA A 72 11.37 18.67 -13.88
C ALA A 72 12.73 18.71 -13.14
N GLY A 73 13.67 17.82 -13.49
CA GLY A 73 15.00 17.74 -12.89
C GLY A 73 15.04 17.03 -11.55
N ILE A 74 14.03 16.24 -11.22
CA ILE A 74 13.94 15.48 -9.95
C ILE A 74 14.46 14.05 -10.16
N ARG A 75 15.37 13.61 -9.29
CA ARG A 75 15.76 12.19 -9.20
C ARG A 75 14.73 11.43 -8.40
N VAL A 76 14.17 10.37 -8.99
CA VAL A 76 13.14 9.55 -8.36
C VAL A 76 13.70 8.20 -7.94
N ILE A 77 13.64 7.91 -6.65
CA ILE A 77 13.94 6.60 -6.06
C ILE A 77 12.60 5.96 -5.68
N ALA A 78 12.25 4.84 -6.32
CA ALA A 78 10.99 4.16 -6.04
C ALA A 78 11.24 2.68 -5.73
N PRO A 79 11.36 2.31 -4.43
CA PRO A 79 11.54 0.92 -4.02
C PRO A 79 10.26 0.11 -4.18
N ASP A 80 10.42 -1.19 -4.44
CA ASP A 80 9.37 -2.19 -4.21
C ASP A 80 9.48 -2.71 -2.79
N LEU A 81 8.40 -2.59 -2.02
CA LEU A 81 8.35 -3.14 -0.66
C LEU A 81 8.62 -4.66 -0.67
N PRO A 82 9.27 -5.23 0.36
CA PRO A 82 9.38 -6.68 0.53
C PRO A 82 8.03 -7.37 0.40
N GLY A 83 7.95 -8.37 -0.49
CA GLY A 83 6.69 -9.03 -0.82
C GLY A 83 5.97 -8.51 -2.07
N TYR A 84 6.48 -7.44 -2.70
CA TYR A 84 5.86 -6.77 -3.84
C TYR A 84 6.84 -6.61 -5.00
N GLY A 85 6.33 -6.22 -6.17
CA GLY A 85 7.11 -5.89 -7.36
C GLY A 85 8.22 -6.89 -7.67
N LYS A 86 9.40 -6.38 -7.98
CA LYS A 86 10.62 -7.17 -8.26
C LYS A 86 11.42 -7.55 -6.99
N SER A 87 11.01 -7.05 -5.81
CA SER A 87 11.64 -7.42 -4.53
C SER A 87 11.35 -8.87 -4.15
N ASP A 88 12.24 -9.45 -3.35
CA ASP A 88 12.08 -10.78 -2.77
C ASP A 88 10.82 -10.86 -1.88
N LYS A 89 10.27 -12.06 -1.75
CA LYS A 89 8.99 -12.32 -1.08
C LYS A 89 9.14 -13.42 -0.04
N PRO A 90 9.08 -13.07 1.26
CA PRO A 90 8.87 -14.08 2.30
C PRO A 90 7.68 -14.98 1.97
N ALA A 91 7.87 -16.30 2.11
CA ALA A 91 6.92 -17.30 1.60
C ALA A 91 5.78 -17.62 2.56
N SER A 92 5.79 -17.07 3.77
CA SER A 92 4.72 -17.23 4.77
C SER A 92 4.10 -15.89 5.14
N ARG A 93 2.80 -15.87 5.43
CA ARG A 93 2.10 -14.64 5.90
C ARG A 93 2.63 -14.19 7.27
N GLU A 94 3.03 -15.13 8.09
CA GLU A 94 3.58 -14.92 9.44
C GLU A 94 4.97 -14.26 9.41
N ASP A 95 5.62 -14.25 8.25
CA ASP A 95 6.88 -13.55 8.05
C ASP A 95 6.69 -12.03 7.88
N TYR A 96 5.43 -11.57 7.64
CA TYR A 96 5.11 -10.16 7.50
C TYR A 96 4.55 -9.57 8.79
N SER A 97 4.96 -8.36 9.10
CA SER A 97 4.32 -7.48 10.08
C SER A 97 4.59 -6.02 9.73
N TYR A 98 3.83 -5.10 10.32
CA TYR A 98 4.08 -3.67 10.14
C TYR A 98 5.50 -3.31 10.56
N GLN A 99 5.94 -3.77 11.75
CA GLN A 99 7.29 -3.49 12.25
C GLN A 99 8.38 -4.02 11.31
N ARG A 100 8.25 -5.27 10.85
CA ARG A 100 9.24 -5.85 9.94
C ARG A 100 9.38 -5.08 8.62
N GLN A 101 8.27 -4.60 8.07
CA GLN A 101 8.33 -3.76 6.86
C GLN A 101 9.07 -2.44 7.14
N VAL A 102 8.83 -1.81 8.29
CA VAL A 102 9.57 -0.59 8.70
C VAL A 102 11.05 -0.90 8.86
N ASP A 103 11.41 -1.99 9.55
CA ASP A 103 12.79 -2.39 9.77
C ASP A 103 13.52 -2.64 8.44
N TRP A 104 12.93 -3.45 7.55
CA TRP A 104 13.51 -3.76 6.25
C TRP A 104 13.71 -2.51 5.38
N MET A 105 12.74 -1.60 5.36
CA MET A 105 12.87 -0.38 4.57
C MET A 105 13.84 0.62 5.21
N THR A 106 13.98 0.64 6.53
CA THR A 106 15.01 1.42 7.24
C THR A 106 16.40 0.89 6.92
N ASP A 107 16.59 -0.44 6.97
CA ASP A 107 17.87 -1.07 6.63
C ASP A 107 18.25 -0.86 5.16
N TRP A 108 17.26 -0.96 4.26
CA TRP A 108 17.45 -0.65 2.84
C TRP A 108 17.87 0.81 2.62
N LEU A 109 17.22 1.75 3.30
CA LEU A 109 17.55 3.17 3.22
C LEU A 109 18.99 3.44 3.69
N LYS A 110 19.38 2.84 4.82
CA LYS A 110 20.75 2.95 5.37
C LYS A 110 21.78 2.32 4.46
N ALA A 111 21.52 1.13 3.91
CA ALA A 111 22.43 0.41 3.03
C ALA A 111 22.76 1.18 1.74
N ASN A 112 21.82 1.99 1.24
CA ASN A 112 22.02 2.87 0.09
C ASN A 112 22.55 4.26 0.47
N ASP A 113 22.61 4.59 1.74
CA ASP A 113 22.97 5.89 2.30
C ASP A 113 22.27 7.10 1.63
N PHE A 114 21.03 6.93 1.22
CA PHE A 114 20.24 8.05 0.67
C PHE A 114 20.01 9.13 1.73
N ARG A 115 20.21 10.39 1.33
CA ARG A 115 20.10 11.57 2.20
C ARG A 115 19.44 12.72 1.45
N ASP A 116 19.10 13.78 2.16
CA ASP A 116 18.47 15.00 1.62
C ASP A 116 17.17 14.72 0.85
N LEU A 117 16.42 13.75 1.33
CA LEU A 117 15.26 13.20 0.66
C LEU A 117 14.02 14.09 0.82
N THR A 118 13.22 14.17 -0.24
CA THR A 118 11.80 14.45 -0.14
C THR A 118 11.08 13.10 -0.11
N PHE A 119 10.39 12.79 0.98
CA PHE A 119 9.59 11.58 1.07
C PHE A 119 8.23 11.79 0.40
N PHE A 120 7.75 10.81 -0.36
CA PHE A 120 6.37 10.68 -0.79
C PHE A 120 5.88 9.24 -0.57
N GLY A 121 4.77 9.07 0.13
CA GLY A 121 4.16 7.78 0.38
C GLY A 121 2.65 7.80 0.22
N GLN A 122 2.08 6.65 -0.21
CA GLN A 122 0.66 6.42 -0.34
C GLN A 122 0.30 5.07 0.25
N ASP A 123 -0.88 4.95 0.90
CA ASP A 123 -1.37 3.71 1.50
C ASP A 123 -0.30 3.10 2.45
N TRP A 124 0.05 1.82 2.34
CA TRP A 124 1.11 1.19 3.12
C TRP A 124 2.49 1.83 2.93
N GLY A 125 2.77 2.39 1.75
CA GLY A 125 3.99 3.16 1.54
C GLY A 125 4.06 4.39 2.43
N GLY A 126 2.91 5.00 2.74
CA GLY A 126 2.79 6.06 3.73
C GLY A 126 2.93 5.55 5.16
N LEU A 127 2.17 4.51 5.56
CA LEU A 127 2.26 3.95 6.91
C LEU A 127 3.71 3.54 7.26
N ILE A 128 4.35 2.78 6.38
CA ILE A 128 5.74 2.33 6.56
C ILE A 128 6.71 3.52 6.49
N GLY A 129 6.59 4.33 5.42
CA GLY A 129 7.55 5.38 5.15
C GLY A 129 7.53 6.51 6.16
N LEU A 130 6.36 6.92 6.69
CA LEU A 130 6.31 7.89 7.77
C LEU A 130 7.03 7.39 9.03
N ARG A 131 6.94 6.10 9.35
CA ARG A 131 7.73 5.54 10.45
C ARG A 131 9.23 5.48 10.13
N VAL A 132 9.61 5.20 8.87
CA VAL A 132 11.01 5.30 8.42
C VAL A 132 11.52 6.75 8.53
N VAL A 133 10.70 7.74 8.15
CA VAL A 133 11.03 9.18 8.34
C VAL A 133 11.20 9.51 9.81
N ALA A 134 10.33 9.00 10.67
CA ALA A 134 10.41 9.24 12.12
C ALA A 134 11.65 8.59 12.77
N ASN A 135 12.09 7.44 12.25
CA ASN A 135 13.28 6.75 12.73
C ASN A 135 14.59 7.39 12.26
N GLU A 136 14.60 8.04 11.09
CA GLU A 136 15.79 8.61 10.43
C GLU A 136 15.54 10.08 9.99
N PRO A 137 15.03 10.97 10.85
CA PRO A 137 14.51 12.28 10.46
C PRO A 137 15.55 13.21 9.84
N GLU A 138 16.83 12.99 10.13
CA GLU A 138 17.94 13.75 9.58
C GLU A 138 18.19 13.50 8.09
N ARG A 139 17.72 12.34 7.56
CA ARG A 139 17.86 11.99 6.13
C ARG A 139 16.85 12.70 5.25
N PHE A 140 15.83 13.33 5.86
CA PHE A 140 14.71 13.91 5.12
C PHE A 140 14.65 15.42 5.25
N LEU A 141 14.55 16.11 4.13
CA LEU A 141 14.35 17.56 4.05
C LEU A 141 12.87 17.94 4.03
N ARG A 142 12.02 17.08 3.47
CA ARG A 142 10.58 17.32 3.28
C ARG A 142 9.79 16.04 3.33
N VAL A 143 8.53 16.16 3.66
CA VAL A 143 7.54 15.08 3.57
C VAL A 143 6.40 15.54 2.68
N ALA A 144 6.01 14.70 1.73
CA ALA A 144 4.73 14.76 1.06
C ALA A 144 4.05 13.41 1.21
N MET A 145 2.76 13.38 1.48
CA MET A 145 2.00 12.13 1.60
C MET A 145 0.66 12.26 0.93
N GLY A 146 0.13 11.15 0.44
CA GLY A 146 -1.16 11.15 -0.20
C GLY A 146 -1.97 9.89 0.10
N ASN A 147 -3.25 10.05 0.41
CA ASN A 147 -4.17 8.93 0.68
C ASN A 147 -3.58 7.90 1.67
N THR A 148 -3.08 8.38 2.79
CA THR A 148 -2.43 7.57 3.84
C THR A 148 -2.42 8.31 5.18
N GLY A 149 -1.81 7.75 6.21
CA GLY A 149 -1.65 8.35 7.52
C GLY A 149 -0.87 7.48 8.49
N LEU A 150 -0.89 7.87 9.76
CA LEU A 150 -0.42 7.06 10.88
C LEU A 150 -1.60 6.84 11.84
N PRO A 151 -2.51 5.91 11.53
CA PRO A 151 -3.69 5.68 12.35
C PRO A 151 -3.29 5.27 13.77
N TYR A 152 -3.87 5.96 14.74
CA TYR A 152 -3.59 5.78 16.16
C TYR A 152 -4.89 5.80 16.95
N ASN A 153 -5.31 4.66 17.44
CA ASN A 153 -6.57 4.50 18.17
C ASN A 153 -6.36 3.69 19.46
N PRO A 154 -5.73 4.30 20.49
CA PRO A 154 -5.46 3.61 21.76
C PRO A 154 -6.74 3.30 22.53
N ASP A 155 -7.78 4.13 22.38
CA ASP A 155 -9.01 4.12 23.16
C ASP A 155 -10.18 3.50 22.38
N ALA A 156 -9.91 2.56 21.46
CA ALA A 156 -10.98 1.90 20.72
C ALA A 156 -11.95 1.19 21.68
N PRO A 157 -13.28 1.36 21.52
CA PRO A 157 -14.28 0.72 22.37
C PRO A 157 -14.10 -0.81 22.40
N GLN A 158 -14.27 -1.41 23.58
CA GLN A 158 -14.02 -2.84 23.77
C GLN A 158 -14.94 -3.71 22.89
N ASP A 159 -16.19 -3.33 22.72
CA ASP A 159 -17.15 -4.00 21.83
C ASP A 159 -16.71 -3.99 20.36
N VAL A 160 -16.07 -2.89 19.89
CA VAL A 160 -15.48 -2.80 18.55
C VAL A 160 -14.27 -3.74 18.43
N ILE A 161 -13.42 -3.78 19.45
CA ILE A 161 -12.26 -4.69 19.50
C ILE A 161 -12.74 -6.14 19.41
N ASP A 162 -13.72 -6.52 20.22
CA ASP A 162 -14.25 -7.87 20.27
C ASP A 162 -14.93 -8.27 18.95
N LYS A 163 -15.70 -7.36 18.35
CA LYS A 163 -16.35 -7.54 17.04
C LYS A 163 -15.33 -7.79 15.92
N VAL A 164 -14.26 -6.98 15.87
CA VAL A 164 -13.19 -7.13 14.87
C VAL A 164 -12.45 -8.46 15.05
N LYS A 165 -12.09 -8.83 16.29
CA LYS A 165 -11.41 -10.10 16.59
C LYS A 165 -12.27 -11.29 16.20
N ALA A 166 -13.53 -11.32 16.67
CA ALA A 166 -14.47 -12.39 16.37
C ALA A 166 -14.69 -12.56 14.85
N PHE A 167 -14.78 -11.45 14.11
CA PHE A 167 -14.92 -11.50 12.67
C PHE A 167 -13.67 -12.05 11.97
N ARG A 168 -12.47 -11.65 12.39
CA ARG A 168 -11.21 -12.19 11.85
C ARG A 168 -11.10 -13.70 12.03
N GLU A 169 -11.54 -14.23 13.18
CA GLU A 169 -11.50 -15.65 13.53
C GLU A 169 -12.68 -16.45 12.94
N SER A 170 -13.72 -15.79 12.45
CA SER A 170 -14.90 -16.45 11.92
C SER A 170 -14.60 -17.31 10.70
N SER A 171 -15.42 -18.37 10.50
CA SER A 171 -15.35 -19.25 9.33
C SER A 171 -15.95 -18.65 8.05
N ILE A 172 -16.43 -17.41 8.10
CA ILE A 172 -17.02 -16.69 6.94
C ILE A 172 -15.95 -16.54 5.88
N LYS A 173 -16.22 -17.07 4.67
CA LYS A 173 -15.39 -16.85 3.49
C LYS A 173 -16.00 -15.78 2.61
N LEU A 174 -15.20 -14.76 2.31
CA LEU A 174 -15.61 -13.66 1.47
C LEU A 174 -15.21 -13.90 0.02
N THR A 175 -16.10 -13.53 -0.88
CA THR A 175 -15.80 -13.33 -2.31
C THR A 175 -15.75 -11.84 -2.60
N PRO A 176 -15.17 -11.38 -3.71
CA PRO A 176 -15.22 -9.95 -4.07
C PRO A 176 -16.66 -9.41 -4.07
N PHE A 177 -17.61 -10.21 -4.52
CA PHE A 177 -19.02 -9.81 -4.57
C PHE A 177 -19.67 -9.72 -3.19
N SER A 178 -19.48 -10.75 -2.33
CA SER A 178 -20.04 -10.71 -0.96
C SER A 178 -19.41 -9.59 -0.14
N MET A 179 -18.10 -9.36 -0.26
CA MET A 179 -17.42 -8.25 0.39
C MET A 179 -18.02 -6.89 -0.01
N MET A 180 -18.16 -6.64 -1.31
CA MET A 180 -18.78 -5.38 -1.79
C MET A 180 -20.24 -5.22 -1.34
N LYS A 181 -20.99 -6.32 -1.29
CA LYS A 181 -22.38 -6.29 -0.80
C LYS A 181 -22.46 -5.88 0.67
N GLU A 182 -21.59 -6.44 1.52
CA GLU A 182 -21.59 -6.11 2.96
C GLU A 182 -21.11 -4.67 3.19
N VAL A 183 -20.09 -4.20 2.48
CA VAL A 183 -19.62 -2.81 2.55
C VAL A 183 -20.74 -1.82 2.14
N ARG A 184 -21.47 -2.13 1.04
CA ARG A 184 -22.60 -1.28 0.60
C ARG A 184 -23.77 -1.26 1.56
N LYS A 185 -24.06 -2.34 2.29
CA LYS A 185 -25.07 -2.34 3.35
C LYS A 185 -24.70 -1.36 4.46
N MET A 186 -23.45 -1.36 4.90
CA MET A 186 -22.96 -0.41 5.90
C MET A 186 -23.09 1.05 5.45
N ASP A 187 -22.96 1.33 4.13
CA ASP A 187 -23.23 2.66 3.58
C ASP A 187 -24.72 3.03 3.64
N GLY A 188 -25.60 2.05 3.41
CA GLY A 188 -27.06 2.24 3.54
C GLY A 188 -27.51 2.48 4.98
N ASP A 189 -26.90 1.77 5.93
CA ASP A 189 -27.19 1.90 7.36
C ASP A 189 -26.74 3.26 7.94
N ASN A 190 -25.70 3.89 7.35
CA ASN A 190 -25.31 5.28 7.64
C ASN A 190 -26.44 6.27 7.35
N LEU A 191 -27.18 6.06 6.25
CA LEU A 191 -28.35 6.91 5.90
C LEU A 191 -29.50 6.73 6.89
N ALA A 192 -29.52 5.62 7.64
CA ALA A 192 -30.52 5.33 8.68
C ALA A 192 -30.10 5.78 10.11
N GLY A 193 -28.94 6.42 10.27
CA GLY A 193 -28.49 7.00 11.55
C GLY A 193 -27.75 6.05 12.51
N ASN A 194 -27.34 4.87 12.08
CA ASN A 194 -26.54 3.93 12.87
C ASN A 194 -25.04 4.21 12.70
N GLU A 195 -24.55 5.27 13.33
CA GLU A 195 -23.13 5.71 13.20
C GLU A 195 -22.10 4.61 13.60
N MET A 196 -22.44 3.72 14.51
CA MET A 196 -21.50 2.71 15.04
C MET A 196 -21.29 1.53 14.09
N GLU A 197 -22.30 1.13 13.29
CA GLU A 197 -22.19 0.02 12.34
C GLU A 197 -21.48 0.42 11.03
N SER A 198 -21.32 1.69 10.80
CA SER A 198 -20.80 2.29 9.56
C SER A 198 -19.37 2.80 9.65
N SER A 199 -18.70 2.59 10.78
CA SER A 199 -17.30 2.99 10.96
C SER A 199 -16.41 2.52 9.80
N PRO A 200 -15.57 3.40 9.21
CA PRO A 200 -14.58 3.00 8.19
C PRO A 200 -13.70 1.83 8.63
N ALA A 201 -13.38 1.73 9.92
CA ALA A 201 -12.63 0.62 10.50
C ALA A 201 -13.37 -0.73 10.34
N LEU A 202 -14.67 -0.78 10.56
CA LEU A 202 -15.47 -1.99 10.41
C LEU A 202 -15.63 -2.39 8.94
N LYS A 203 -15.74 -1.44 8.01
CA LYS A 203 -15.71 -1.72 6.56
C LYS A 203 -14.38 -2.32 6.15
N PHE A 204 -13.28 -1.78 6.67
CA PHE A 204 -11.95 -2.23 6.32
C PHE A 204 -11.65 -3.67 6.82
N MET A 205 -12.28 -4.14 7.91
CA MET A 205 -12.12 -5.52 8.37
C MET A 205 -12.54 -6.56 7.33
N TYR A 206 -13.53 -6.25 6.45
CA TYR A 206 -13.92 -7.14 5.36
C TYR A 206 -12.82 -7.29 4.31
N TRP A 207 -12.15 -6.18 3.98
CA TRP A 207 -10.98 -6.21 3.11
C TRP A 207 -9.83 -7.02 3.71
N GLN A 208 -9.54 -6.82 5.00
CA GLN A 208 -8.53 -7.58 5.72
C GLN A 208 -8.80 -9.08 5.64
N LYS A 209 -10.03 -9.50 5.98
CA LYS A 209 -10.43 -10.91 5.96
C LYS A 209 -10.43 -11.49 4.54
N PHE A 210 -10.93 -10.75 3.57
CA PHE A 210 -10.90 -11.17 2.16
C PHE A 210 -9.46 -11.42 1.68
N CYS A 211 -8.53 -10.51 1.95
CA CYS A 211 -7.13 -10.70 1.58
C CYS A 211 -6.50 -11.88 2.29
N TRP A 212 -6.74 -12.03 3.60
CA TRP A 212 -6.16 -13.10 4.40
C TRP A 212 -6.64 -14.48 3.96
N ASP A 213 -7.93 -14.67 3.72
CA ASP A 213 -8.54 -15.97 3.41
C ASP A 213 -8.41 -16.37 1.93
N THR A 214 -8.25 -15.40 1.01
CA THR A 214 -8.17 -15.68 -0.42
C THR A 214 -6.80 -16.23 -0.78
N GLU A 215 -6.73 -17.51 -1.12
CA GLU A 215 -5.47 -18.18 -1.46
C GLU A 215 -4.79 -17.57 -2.68
N ASP A 216 -5.52 -17.39 -3.77
CA ASP A 216 -5.04 -16.74 -4.99
C ASP A 216 -5.71 -15.38 -5.17
N LEU A 217 -5.22 -14.38 -4.41
CA LEU A 217 -5.74 -13.02 -4.45
C LEU A 217 -5.62 -12.44 -5.87
N PRO A 218 -6.73 -11.97 -6.49
CA PRO A 218 -6.75 -11.54 -7.89
C PRO A 218 -6.23 -10.09 -8.05
N ILE A 219 -4.94 -9.86 -7.77
CA ILE A 219 -4.35 -8.53 -7.64
C ILE A 219 -4.50 -7.71 -8.93
N GLY A 220 -4.09 -8.27 -10.07
CA GLY A 220 -4.20 -7.57 -11.35
C GLY A 220 -5.61 -7.10 -11.63
N PHE A 221 -6.59 -8.00 -11.46
CA PHE A 221 -8.00 -7.69 -11.68
C PHE A 221 -8.55 -6.62 -10.72
N LEU A 222 -8.19 -6.68 -9.44
CA LEU A 222 -8.60 -5.70 -8.44
C LEU A 222 -8.05 -4.31 -8.78
N MET A 223 -6.78 -4.24 -9.19
CA MET A 223 -6.14 -2.96 -9.52
C MET A 223 -6.67 -2.36 -10.82
N SER A 224 -6.85 -3.15 -11.86
CA SER A 224 -7.45 -2.64 -13.10
C SER A 224 -8.89 -2.19 -12.89
N GLY A 225 -9.62 -2.85 -11.99
CA GLY A 225 -10.99 -2.47 -11.61
C GLY A 225 -11.05 -1.08 -10.97
N GLN A 226 -10.08 -0.73 -10.15
CA GLN A 226 -10.02 0.57 -9.48
C GLN A 226 -9.44 1.69 -10.37
N MET A 227 -8.47 1.38 -11.23
CA MET A 227 -7.75 2.37 -12.01
C MET A 227 -8.37 2.65 -13.39
N ASP A 228 -9.03 1.66 -14.01
CA ASP A 228 -9.57 1.72 -15.38
C ASP A 228 -11.10 1.74 -15.44
N ASN A 229 -11.81 1.87 -14.31
CA ASN A 229 -13.30 1.84 -14.25
C ASN A 229 -13.91 0.65 -14.98
N ASN A 230 -13.46 -0.56 -14.69
CA ASN A 230 -13.97 -1.78 -15.32
C ASN A 230 -15.48 -1.97 -15.08
N SER A 231 -16.19 -2.38 -16.15
CA SER A 231 -17.63 -2.62 -16.10
C SER A 231 -18.00 -3.77 -15.13
N SER A 232 -19.16 -3.65 -14.49
CA SER A 232 -19.72 -4.71 -13.62
C SER A 232 -19.83 -6.06 -14.35
N LEU A 233 -20.05 -6.06 -15.67
CA LEU A 233 -20.10 -7.27 -16.50
C LEU A 233 -18.75 -7.98 -16.52
N LYS A 234 -17.64 -7.27 -16.68
CA LYS A 234 -16.29 -7.85 -16.64
C LYS A 234 -16.04 -8.53 -15.28
N MET A 235 -16.50 -7.94 -14.17
CA MET A 235 -16.40 -8.54 -12.84
C MET A 235 -17.18 -9.85 -12.71
N ILE A 236 -18.40 -9.92 -13.26
CA ILE A 236 -19.24 -11.13 -13.24
C ILE A 236 -18.56 -12.25 -14.03
N ILE A 237 -18.08 -11.96 -15.24
CA ILE A 237 -17.39 -12.92 -16.09
C ILE A 237 -16.10 -13.42 -15.42
N TYR A 238 -15.30 -12.51 -14.84
CA TYR A 238 -14.10 -12.90 -14.13
C TYR A 238 -14.38 -13.84 -12.96
N TYR A 239 -15.42 -13.54 -12.16
CA TYR A 239 -15.85 -14.41 -11.06
C TYR A 239 -16.25 -15.81 -11.54
N PHE A 240 -16.96 -15.89 -12.67
CA PHE A 240 -17.33 -17.16 -13.29
C PHE A 240 -16.10 -17.99 -13.71
N PHE A 241 -15.13 -17.38 -14.40
CA PHE A 241 -13.87 -18.03 -14.76
C PHE A 241 -13.07 -18.48 -13.52
N THR A 242 -13.07 -17.68 -12.47
CA THR A 242 -12.40 -18.02 -11.20
C THR A 242 -13.05 -19.25 -10.56
N ARG A 243 -14.37 -19.30 -10.51
CA ARG A 243 -15.13 -20.43 -9.94
C ARG A 243 -14.91 -21.75 -10.69
N LEU A 244 -14.68 -21.68 -11.99
CA LEU A 244 -14.34 -22.85 -12.83
C LEU A 244 -12.86 -23.24 -12.78
N GLY A 245 -12.00 -22.55 -12.03
CA GLY A 245 -10.56 -22.77 -12.05
C GLY A 245 -9.88 -22.32 -13.35
N LEU A 246 -10.57 -21.56 -14.19
CA LEU A 246 -10.13 -21.12 -15.52
C LEU A 246 -9.64 -19.67 -15.54
N ARG A 247 -9.35 -19.09 -14.39
CA ARG A 247 -8.96 -17.67 -14.23
C ARG A 247 -7.83 -17.24 -15.16
N LYS A 248 -6.81 -18.09 -15.36
CA LYS A 248 -5.68 -17.80 -16.26
C LYS A 248 -6.09 -17.67 -17.73
N PHE A 249 -7.24 -18.21 -18.11
CA PHE A 249 -7.81 -18.12 -19.47
C PHE A 249 -8.84 -16.99 -19.62
N PHE A 250 -8.98 -16.11 -18.60
CA PHE A 250 -9.88 -14.98 -18.67
C PHE A 250 -9.50 -14.08 -19.86
N PRO A 251 -10.41 -13.88 -20.84
CA PRO A 251 -10.06 -13.29 -22.14
C PRO A 251 -9.89 -11.77 -22.11
N PHE A 252 -10.44 -11.10 -21.10
CA PHE A 252 -10.48 -9.63 -21.01
C PHE A 252 -9.37 -9.04 -20.15
N ARG A 253 -8.20 -9.68 -20.09
CA ARG A 253 -7.04 -9.16 -19.39
C ARG A 253 -6.48 -7.92 -20.08
N THR A 254 -6.39 -6.82 -19.34
CA THR A 254 -5.73 -5.57 -19.78
C THR A 254 -4.22 -5.65 -19.55
N ASP A 255 -3.47 -4.70 -20.11
CA ASP A 255 -2.05 -4.57 -19.79
C ASP A 255 -1.84 -4.23 -18.31
N LEU A 256 -2.77 -3.49 -17.70
CA LEU A 256 -2.77 -3.18 -16.29
C LEU A 256 -2.98 -4.43 -15.41
N ASP A 257 -3.93 -5.32 -15.77
CA ASP A 257 -4.08 -6.63 -15.12
C ASP A 257 -2.77 -7.42 -15.13
N ARG A 258 -2.09 -7.44 -16.29
CA ARG A 258 -0.82 -8.15 -16.45
C ARG A 258 0.30 -7.55 -15.63
N ALA A 259 0.41 -6.21 -15.63
CA ALA A 259 1.44 -5.50 -14.89
C ALA A 259 1.33 -5.73 -13.38
N TYR A 260 0.12 -5.68 -12.81
CA TYR A 260 -0.06 -5.91 -11.36
C TYR A 260 -0.07 -7.39 -10.97
N GLU A 261 -0.28 -8.32 -11.89
CA GLU A 261 -0.14 -9.75 -11.62
C GLU A 261 1.30 -10.27 -11.84
N ALA A 262 2.12 -9.56 -12.63
CA ALA A 262 3.50 -9.96 -12.98
C ALA A 262 4.38 -10.33 -11.77
N PRO A 263 4.34 -9.61 -10.63
CA PRO A 263 5.14 -9.94 -9.45
C PRO A 263 4.79 -11.30 -8.81
N PHE A 264 3.68 -11.92 -9.21
CA PHE A 264 3.07 -13.06 -8.51
C PHE A 264 2.82 -14.24 -9.46
N PRO A 265 3.87 -14.97 -9.89
CA PRO A 265 3.74 -16.08 -10.84
C PRO A 265 2.76 -17.18 -10.40
N ASN A 266 2.59 -17.34 -9.10
CA ASN A 266 1.64 -18.27 -8.49
C ASN A 266 1.23 -17.81 -7.08
N PRO A 267 0.23 -18.45 -6.43
CA PRO A 267 -0.28 -18.02 -5.12
C PRO A 267 0.77 -17.90 -4.01
N SER A 268 1.85 -18.71 -4.04
CA SER A 268 2.88 -18.67 -2.99
C SER A 268 3.65 -17.33 -2.95
N TYR A 269 3.64 -16.56 -4.04
CA TYR A 269 4.24 -15.22 -4.09
C TYR A 269 3.34 -14.12 -3.51
N LYS A 270 2.09 -14.42 -3.16
CA LYS A 270 1.08 -13.43 -2.73
C LYS A 270 0.98 -13.27 -1.21
N MET A 271 1.96 -13.78 -0.43
CA MET A 271 1.89 -13.76 1.04
C MET A 271 1.89 -12.34 1.61
N GLY A 272 2.69 -11.42 1.05
CA GLY A 272 2.69 -10.00 1.42
C GLY A 272 1.32 -9.34 1.21
N PRO A 273 0.78 -9.31 -0.03
CA PRO A 273 -0.55 -8.78 -0.31
C PRO A 273 -1.69 -9.41 0.51
N ARG A 274 -1.55 -10.66 0.91
CA ARG A 274 -2.54 -11.35 1.75
C ARG A 274 -2.44 -10.98 3.23
N ALA A 275 -1.22 -10.76 3.74
CA ALA A 275 -0.97 -10.49 5.15
C ALA A 275 -1.13 -9.01 5.51
N MET A 276 -0.55 -8.11 4.70
CA MET A 276 -0.40 -6.70 5.08
C MET A 276 -1.70 -5.97 5.45
N PRO A 277 -2.84 -6.16 4.75
CA PRO A 277 -4.08 -5.51 5.17
C PRO A 277 -4.47 -5.78 6.62
N SER A 278 -4.17 -6.99 7.13
CA SER A 278 -4.48 -7.38 8.52
C SER A 278 -3.62 -6.67 9.56
N HIS A 279 -2.52 -6.04 9.15
CA HIS A 279 -1.63 -5.28 10.01
C HIS A 279 -1.94 -3.77 10.06
N VAL A 280 -2.97 -3.28 9.34
CA VAL A 280 -3.46 -1.91 9.56
C VAL A 280 -4.07 -1.83 10.95
N PRO A 281 -3.60 -0.92 11.83
CA PRO A 281 -4.03 -0.86 13.23
C PRO A 281 -5.41 -0.19 13.36
N ILE A 282 -6.47 -0.88 12.91
CA ILE A 282 -7.87 -0.43 13.09
C ILE A 282 -8.37 -0.59 14.53
N ILE A 283 -7.72 -1.48 15.30
CA ILE A 283 -7.86 -1.64 16.75
C ILE A 283 -6.46 -1.67 17.36
N PRO A 284 -6.30 -1.42 18.67
CA PRO A 284 -5.00 -1.48 19.35
C PRO A 284 -4.29 -2.81 19.10
N ASP A 285 -3.03 -2.72 18.69
CA ASP A 285 -2.17 -3.88 18.42
C ASP A 285 -0.71 -3.60 18.86
N GLN A 286 0.19 -4.53 18.56
CA GLN A 286 1.61 -4.42 18.91
C GLN A 286 2.35 -3.22 18.28
N SER A 287 1.79 -2.57 17.25
CA SER A 287 2.41 -1.41 16.59
C SER A 287 2.09 -0.09 17.29
N LEU A 288 1.14 -0.08 18.25
CA LEU A 288 0.56 1.11 18.85
C LEU A 288 1.62 2.05 19.44
N GLU A 289 2.57 1.50 20.21
CA GLU A 289 3.62 2.28 20.86
C GLU A 289 4.56 2.92 19.82
N ALA A 290 5.01 2.14 18.85
CA ALA A 290 5.90 2.66 17.80
C ALA A 290 5.20 3.68 16.87
N VAL A 291 3.88 3.56 16.68
CA VAL A 291 3.08 4.59 16.00
C VAL A 291 2.98 5.85 16.84
N ARG A 292 2.76 5.73 18.15
CA ARG A 292 2.74 6.86 19.09
C ARG A 292 4.05 7.64 19.04
N GLU A 293 5.19 6.95 19.12
CA GLU A 293 6.52 7.55 19.04
C GLU A 293 6.73 8.30 17.71
N ALA A 294 6.36 7.69 16.59
CA ALA A 294 6.44 8.33 15.27
C ALA A 294 5.56 9.59 15.20
N ARG A 295 4.36 9.56 15.76
CA ARG A 295 3.47 10.74 15.83
C ARG A 295 4.06 11.87 16.66
N GLU A 296 4.78 11.59 17.77
CA GLU A 296 5.48 12.61 18.55
C GLU A 296 6.61 13.28 17.74
N VAL A 297 7.31 12.56 16.86
CA VAL A 297 8.27 13.16 15.92
C VAL A 297 7.56 14.14 15.00
N PHE A 298 6.42 13.78 14.40
CA PHE A 298 5.68 14.65 13.49
C PHE A 298 5.00 15.83 14.19
N LYS A 299 4.61 15.70 15.44
CA LYS A 299 4.11 16.81 16.26
C LYS A 299 5.15 17.93 16.41
N ASN A 300 6.44 17.55 16.47
CA ASN A 300 7.57 18.46 16.56
C ASN A 300 8.27 18.70 15.21
N TRP A 301 7.67 18.27 14.11
CA TRP A 301 8.27 18.36 12.78
C TRP A 301 8.31 19.81 12.29
N ASN A 302 9.50 20.35 12.06
CA ASN A 302 9.71 21.75 11.67
C ASN A 302 10.11 21.94 10.21
N LYS A 303 10.25 20.84 9.44
CA LYS A 303 10.55 20.86 8.02
C LYS A 303 9.24 20.87 7.19
N PRO A 304 9.26 21.23 5.89
CA PRO A 304 8.07 21.23 5.06
C PRO A 304 7.34 19.89 5.07
N PHE A 305 6.01 19.93 5.25
CA PHE A 305 5.13 18.77 5.20
C PHE A 305 3.90 19.11 4.35
N LEU A 306 3.63 18.31 3.30
CA LEU A 306 2.50 18.47 2.40
C LEU A 306 1.58 17.24 2.47
N SER A 307 0.31 17.49 2.73
CA SER A 307 -0.77 16.51 2.67
C SER A 307 -1.51 16.64 1.35
N VAL A 308 -1.64 15.54 0.60
CA VAL A 308 -2.28 15.49 -0.72
C VAL A 308 -3.34 14.40 -0.72
N PHE A 309 -4.60 14.76 -0.61
CA PHE A 309 -5.69 13.79 -0.59
C PHE A 309 -6.60 13.94 -1.82
N ALA A 310 -7.05 12.79 -2.33
CA ALA A 310 -8.15 12.73 -3.27
C ALA A 310 -9.47 12.63 -2.47
N GLY A 311 -10.34 13.62 -2.58
CA GLY A 311 -11.61 13.67 -1.83
C GLY A 311 -12.60 12.58 -2.23
N ASP A 312 -12.35 11.91 -3.35
CA ASP A 312 -13.12 10.77 -3.86
C ASP A 312 -12.47 9.41 -3.54
N ASP A 313 -11.45 9.37 -2.65
CA ASP A 313 -10.85 8.12 -2.18
C ASP A 313 -11.77 7.38 -1.19
N PRO A 314 -12.27 6.19 -1.53
CA PRO A 314 -13.16 5.44 -0.64
C PRO A 314 -12.45 4.82 0.56
N VAL A 315 -11.11 4.78 0.58
CA VAL A 315 -10.30 4.09 1.61
C VAL A 315 -9.88 5.06 2.72
N THR A 316 -9.36 6.23 2.35
CA THR A 316 -8.75 7.18 3.29
C THR A 316 -9.52 8.50 3.42
N ASN A 317 -10.75 8.56 2.91
CA ASN A 317 -11.59 9.75 3.04
C ASN A 317 -11.75 10.15 4.52
N GLY A 318 -11.45 11.42 4.83
CA GLY A 318 -11.46 11.95 6.19
C GLY A 318 -10.16 11.76 7.00
N ALA A 319 -9.21 10.93 6.55
CA ALA A 319 -7.96 10.71 7.27
C ALA A 319 -7.02 11.94 7.26
N GLU A 320 -7.17 12.86 6.30
CA GLU A 320 -6.36 14.08 6.23
C GLU A 320 -6.44 14.91 7.51
N ARG A 321 -7.61 14.98 8.13
CA ARG A 321 -7.81 15.73 9.38
C ARG A 321 -6.91 15.20 10.51
N ASP A 322 -6.76 13.88 10.63
CA ASP A 322 -5.86 13.27 11.62
C ASP A 322 -4.40 13.62 11.33
N VAL A 323 -3.99 13.66 10.06
CA VAL A 323 -2.64 14.05 9.65
C VAL A 323 -2.33 15.50 10.00
N LEU A 324 -3.24 16.43 9.73
CA LEU A 324 -3.08 17.84 10.07
C LEU A 324 -3.04 18.07 11.59
N ASN A 325 -3.79 17.28 12.36
CA ASN A 325 -3.73 17.29 13.82
C ASN A 325 -2.41 16.72 14.35
N MET A 326 -1.91 15.65 13.71
CA MET A 326 -0.65 15.01 14.07
C MET A 326 0.57 15.93 13.83
N CYS A 327 0.56 16.65 12.70
CA CYS A 327 1.66 17.50 12.28
C CYS A 327 1.19 18.95 12.07
N PRO A 328 1.26 19.83 13.09
CA PRO A 328 0.76 21.21 13.00
C PRO A 328 1.41 22.05 11.89
N ASN A 329 2.61 21.66 11.45
CA ASN A 329 3.32 22.32 10.34
C ASN A 329 2.87 21.82 8.94
N ALA A 330 2.02 20.81 8.89
CA ALA A 330 1.54 20.26 7.61
C ALA A 330 0.62 21.28 6.90
N LYS A 331 0.78 21.31 5.56
CA LYS A 331 -0.10 22.06 4.67
C LYS A 331 -0.92 21.09 3.83
N SER A 332 -2.20 21.38 3.66
CA SER A 332 -3.06 20.65 2.75
C SER A 332 -2.91 21.18 1.33
N ALA A 333 -2.75 20.29 0.36
CA ALA A 333 -2.87 20.62 -1.05
C ALA A 333 -4.37 20.75 -1.43
N PRO A 334 -4.71 21.47 -2.52
CA PRO A 334 -6.05 21.39 -3.07
C PRO A 334 -6.46 19.95 -3.38
N ASN A 335 -7.75 19.64 -3.21
CA ASN A 335 -8.27 18.32 -3.58
C ASN A 335 -8.03 18.02 -5.06
N ILE A 336 -7.25 16.99 -5.35
CA ILE A 336 -6.85 16.63 -6.71
C ILE A 336 -7.80 15.62 -7.38
N GLY A 337 -8.68 14.96 -6.60
CA GLY A 337 -9.49 13.83 -7.06
C GLY A 337 -8.64 12.66 -7.57
N GLY A 338 -9.26 11.70 -8.24
CA GLY A 338 -8.57 10.59 -8.88
C GLY A 338 -8.57 9.28 -8.08
N GLY A 339 -9.32 9.25 -6.98
CA GLY A 339 -9.52 8.05 -6.15
C GLY A 339 -8.26 7.64 -5.37
N HIS A 340 -8.26 6.39 -4.90
CA HIS A 340 -7.18 5.88 -4.04
C HIS A 340 -5.79 5.88 -4.70
N PHE A 341 -5.73 5.64 -6.01
CA PHE A 341 -4.50 5.57 -6.80
C PHE A 341 -4.34 6.79 -7.72
N PHE A 342 -4.44 8.00 -7.15
CA PHE A 342 -4.33 9.24 -7.92
C PHE A 342 -2.99 9.38 -8.68
N GLN A 343 -1.93 8.75 -8.23
CA GLN A 343 -0.63 8.69 -8.91
C GLN A 343 -0.75 8.09 -10.33
N TRP A 344 -1.70 7.18 -10.51
CA TRP A 344 -2.00 6.58 -11.81
C TRP A 344 -3.00 7.38 -12.61
N THR A 345 -4.06 7.88 -11.97
CA THR A 345 -5.19 8.55 -12.62
C THR A 345 -4.94 10.04 -12.86
N ARG A 346 -4.05 10.67 -12.08
CA ARG A 346 -3.64 12.09 -12.12
C ARG A 346 -2.13 12.23 -12.03
N PRO A 347 -1.37 11.71 -13.02
CA PRO A 347 0.09 11.61 -12.92
C PRO A 347 0.83 12.96 -13.06
N LYS A 348 0.12 14.03 -13.42
CA LYS A 348 0.65 15.41 -13.58
C LYS A 348 0.31 16.28 -12.40
#